data_1947031bc10ccc5357357457e4a717f4
#
_entry.id   1947031bc10ccc5357357457e4a717f4
#
_cell.length_a   1.000
_cell.length_b   1.000
_cell.length_c   1.000
_cell.angle_alpha   90.00
_cell.angle_beta   90.00
_cell.angle_gamma   90.00
#
_symmetry.space_group_name_H-M   'P 1'
#
loop_
_entity.id
_entity.type
_entity.pdbx_description
1 polymer ?
#
loop_
_entity_poly.entity_id
_entity_poly.type
_entity_poly.pdbx_seq_one_letter_code
_entity_poly.pdbx_strand_id
1 'polypeptide(L)'
;MVNRKIKIVVACGAAIAQSSMLQMMISSYLDKKKVNYEIQKCTFYELQNKVNSWNPDFVYTVGQPPFQMREGLHHDGISIFTGVGRDKTLDDLYDMIQKLED
;
A
#
# COMPACT_ATOMS: atom_id res chain seq x y z
N MET A 1 -5.21 6.17 17.09
CA MET A 1 -4.34 6.34 15.90
C MET A 1 -2.88 6.20 16.32
N VAL A 2 -2.10 5.55 15.48
CA VAL A 2 -0.68 5.35 15.72
C VAL A 2 0.09 6.67 15.61
N ASN A 3 1.12 6.83 16.45
CA ASN A 3 1.93 8.06 16.44
C ASN A 3 3.17 7.96 15.55
N ARG A 4 3.53 6.75 15.11
CA ARG A 4 4.67 6.55 14.23
C ARG A 4 4.28 6.72 12.77
N LYS A 5 5.29 6.81 11.91
CA LYS A 5 5.07 6.85 10.46
C LYS A 5 4.54 5.51 9.97
N ILE A 6 3.45 5.55 9.21
CA ILE A 6 2.86 4.36 8.59
C ILE A 6 3.69 4.00 7.37
N LYS A 7 4.09 2.74 7.25
CA LYS A 7 4.94 2.28 6.13
C LYS A 7 4.09 1.48 5.15
N ILE A 8 4.08 1.90 3.90
CA ILE A 8 3.29 1.29 2.84
C ILE A 8 4.19 0.97 1.66
N VAL A 9 4.07 -0.24 1.11
CA VAL A 9 4.74 -0.62 -0.12
C VAL A 9 3.68 -0.81 -1.20
N VAL A 10 3.93 -0.25 -2.39
CA VAL A 10 3.09 -0.47 -3.58
C VAL A 10 3.94 -1.19 -4.62
N ALA A 11 3.35 -2.19 -5.27
CA ALA A 11 4.08 -3.04 -6.20
C ALA A 11 3.25 -3.44 -7.39
N CYS A 12 3.92 -3.71 -8.50
CA CYS A 12 3.30 -4.23 -9.70
C CYS A 12 4.24 -5.23 -10.37
N GLY A 13 3.70 -6.02 -11.32
CA GLY A 13 4.47 -7.10 -11.93
C GLY A 13 5.66 -6.61 -12.73
N ALA A 14 5.42 -5.84 -13.79
CA ALA A 14 6.48 -5.43 -14.70
C ALA A 14 6.48 -3.94 -15.02
N ALA A 15 5.34 -3.25 -14.89
CA ALA A 15 5.20 -1.86 -15.29
C ALA A 15 5.27 -0.95 -14.06
N ILE A 16 6.39 -0.24 -13.93
CA ILE A 16 6.60 0.67 -12.80
C ILE A 16 5.54 1.77 -12.76
N ALA A 17 4.94 2.10 -13.91
CA ALA A 17 3.90 3.13 -13.97
C ALA A 17 2.67 2.79 -13.12
N GLN A 18 2.33 1.51 -12.98
CA GLN A 18 1.18 1.09 -12.16
C GLN A 18 1.44 1.35 -10.68
N SER A 19 2.63 1.03 -10.19
CA SER A 19 2.96 1.30 -8.79
C SER A 19 3.10 2.79 -8.53
N SER A 20 3.55 3.56 -9.51
CA SER A 20 3.59 5.03 -9.39
C SER A 20 2.20 5.62 -9.26
N MET A 21 1.22 5.09 -10.01
CA MET A 21 -0.17 5.51 -9.91
C MET A 21 -0.74 5.20 -8.51
N LEU A 22 -0.49 3.97 -8.01
CA LEU A 22 -0.91 3.61 -6.67
C LEU A 22 -0.32 4.55 -5.63
N GLN A 23 0.97 4.82 -5.73
CA GLN A 23 1.65 5.71 -4.79
C GLN A 23 1.01 7.10 -4.79
N MET A 24 0.75 7.65 -5.97
CA MET A 24 0.15 8.97 -6.11
C MET A 24 -1.24 9.03 -5.50
N MET A 25 -2.07 8.03 -5.77
CA MET A 25 -3.45 8.01 -5.29
C MET A 25 -3.51 7.85 -3.77
N ILE A 26 -2.71 6.94 -3.23
CA ILE A 26 -2.67 6.73 -1.77
C ILE A 26 -2.11 7.98 -1.08
N SER A 27 -1.05 8.56 -1.63
CA SER A 27 -0.44 9.77 -1.05
C SER A 27 -1.43 10.92 -1.00
N SER A 28 -2.14 11.17 -2.11
CA SER A 28 -3.12 12.25 -2.15
C SER A 28 -4.22 12.07 -1.10
N TYR A 29 -4.68 10.83 -0.94
CA TYR A 29 -5.73 10.53 0.04
C TYR A 29 -5.23 10.73 1.47
N LEU A 30 -4.06 10.18 1.79
CA LEU A 30 -3.51 10.25 3.14
C LEU A 30 -3.08 11.68 3.49
N ASP A 31 -2.63 12.47 2.52
CA ASP A 31 -2.32 13.89 2.75
C ASP A 31 -3.57 14.66 3.18
N LYS A 32 -4.70 14.37 2.55
CA LYS A 32 -5.98 14.98 2.93
C LYS A 32 -6.41 14.60 4.34
N LYS A 33 -6.05 13.40 4.77
CA LYS A 33 -6.37 12.90 6.11
C LYS A 33 -5.30 13.28 7.14
N LYS A 34 -4.23 13.92 6.72
CA LYS A 34 -3.13 14.37 7.59
C LYS A 34 -2.45 13.20 8.31
N VAL A 35 -2.33 12.07 7.63
CA VAL A 35 -1.66 10.88 8.16
C VAL A 35 -0.16 11.00 7.92
N ASN A 36 0.65 10.65 8.93
CA ASN A 36 2.09 10.57 8.78
C ASN A 36 2.44 9.20 8.18
N TYR A 37 2.99 9.19 6.96
CA TYR A 37 3.24 7.96 6.23
C TYR A 37 4.49 8.05 5.37
N GLU A 38 4.99 6.89 4.96
CA GLU A 38 5.99 6.77 3.92
C GLU A 38 5.58 5.65 2.98
N ILE A 39 5.62 5.91 1.66
CA ILE A 39 5.28 4.93 0.63
C ILE A 39 6.51 4.66 -0.21
N GLN A 40 6.83 3.39 -0.42
CA GLN A 40 7.88 2.96 -1.35
C GLN A 40 7.26 2.10 -2.43
N LYS A 41 7.72 2.27 -3.66
CA LYS A 41 7.27 1.49 -4.79
C LYS A 41 8.38 0.53 -5.23
N CYS A 42 7.97 -0.63 -5.74
CA CYS A 42 8.91 -1.62 -6.23
C CYS A 42 8.22 -2.55 -7.23
N THR A 43 9.00 -3.39 -7.89
CA THR A 43 8.47 -4.47 -8.71
C THR A 43 8.22 -5.69 -7.83
N PHE A 44 7.50 -6.70 -8.37
CA PHE A 44 7.32 -7.96 -7.66
C PHE A 44 8.65 -8.66 -7.42
N TYR A 45 9.62 -8.43 -8.28
CA TYR A 45 10.95 -8.98 -8.14
C TYR A 45 11.64 -8.53 -6.85
N GLU A 46 11.40 -7.28 -6.45
CA GLU A 46 12.03 -6.67 -5.28
C GLU A 46 11.16 -6.77 -4.03
N LEU A 47 9.89 -7.14 -4.20
CA LEU A 47 8.89 -7.01 -3.15
C LEU A 47 9.22 -7.82 -1.90
N GLN A 48 9.66 -9.07 -2.08
CA GLN A 48 9.94 -9.94 -0.94
C GLN A 48 11.06 -9.36 -0.06
N ASN A 49 12.13 -8.89 -0.69
CA ASN A 49 13.23 -8.26 0.05
C ASN A 49 12.76 -6.99 0.76
N LYS A 50 11.93 -6.20 0.09
CA LYS A 50 11.40 -4.97 0.68
C LYS A 50 10.54 -5.28 1.91
N VAL A 51 9.67 -6.27 1.81
CA VAL A 51 8.81 -6.68 2.93
C VAL A 51 9.67 -7.17 4.10
N ASN A 52 10.68 -7.99 3.81
CA ASN A 52 11.51 -8.58 4.86
C ASN A 52 12.44 -7.56 5.54
N SER A 53 12.96 -6.60 4.79
CA SER A 53 13.94 -5.65 5.32
C SER A 53 13.31 -4.39 5.92
N TRP A 54 12.20 -3.91 5.35
CA TRP A 54 11.59 -2.67 5.78
C TRP A 54 10.41 -2.87 6.72
N ASN A 55 9.81 -4.07 6.70
CA ASN A 55 8.69 -4.45 7.55
C ASN A 55 7.52 -3.46 7.44
N PRO A 56 6.92 -3.30 6.25
CA PRO A 56 5.83 -2.35 6.07
C PRO A 56 4.57 -2.75 6.83
N ASP A 57 3.71 -1.77 7.08
CA ASP A 57 2.40 -2.01 7.69
C ASP A 57 1.39 -2.53 6.68
N PHE A 58 1.48 -2.08 5.43
CA PHE A 58 0.55 -2.45 4.35
C PHE A 58 1.30 -2.62 3.04
N VAL A 59 0.84 -3.56 2.22
CA VAL A 59 1.34 -3.77 0.86
C VAL A 59 0.14 -3.76 -0.08
N TYR A 60 0.18 -2.90 -1.08
CA TYR A 60 -0.84 -2.82 -2.14
C TYR A 60 -0.22 -3.23 -3.46
N THR A 61 -0.86 -4.14 -4.18
CA THR A 61 -0.33 -4.64 -5.45
C THR A 61 -1.37 -4.53 -6.56
N VAL A 62 -0.88 -4.35 -7.79
CA VAL A 62 -1.69 -4.55 -8.99
C VAL A 62 -1.28 -5.90 -9.55
N GLY A 63 -2.15 -6.89 -9.37
CA GLY A 63 -1.86 -8.27 -9.76
C GLY A 63 -1.48 -9.14 -8.58
N GLN A 64 -1.29 -10.42 -8.86
CA GLN A 64 -0.99 -11.43 -7.84
C GLN A 64 0.51 -11.49 -7.61
N PRO A 65 0.99 -11.24 -6.38
CA PRO A 65 2.41 -11.37 -6.11
C PRO A 65 2.85 -12.83 -6.13
N PRO A 66 4.16 -13.08 -6.39
CA PRO A 66 4.67 -14.46 -6.56
C PRO A 66 4.94 -15.20 -5.25
N PHE A 67 4.59 -14.63 -4.11
CA PHE A 67 4.81 -15.26 -2.81
C PHE A 67 3.69 -14.87 -1.87
N GLN A 68 3.54 -15.62 -0.79
CA GLN A 68 2.53 -15.32 0.22
C GLN A 68 3.10 -14.39 1.29
N MET A 69 2.27 -13.46 1.75
CA MET A 69 2.60 -12.54 2.82
C MET A 69 1.74 -12.87 4.04
N ARG A 70 2.15 -12.40 5.22
CA ARG A 70 1.39 -12.63 6.43
C ARG A 70 -0.03 -12.07 6.27
N GLU A 71 -0.96 -12.67 6.99
CA GLU A 71 -2.37 -12.26 6.93
C GLU A 71 -2.49 -10.79 7.33
N GLY A 72 -3.28 -10.05 6.56
CA GLY A 72 -3.54 -8.64 6.83
C GLY A 72 -2.51 -7.69 6.26
N LEU A 73 -1.40 -8.19 5.70
CA LEU A 73 -0.38 -7.32 5.11
C LEU A 73 -0.70 -6.94 3.67
N HIS A 74 -1.08 -7.92 2.86
CA HIS A 74 -1.29 -7.73 1.42
C HIS A 74 -2.72 -7.32 1.13
N HIS A 75 -2.89 -6.29 0.31
CA HIS A 75 -4.18 -5.81 -0.16
C HIS A 75 -4.14 -5.60 -1.66
N ASP A 76 -5.26 -5.88 -2.32
CA ASP A 76 -5.37 -5.70 -3.76
C ASP A 76 -5.51 -4.22 -4.08
N GLY A 77 -4.61 -3.71 -4.92
CA GLY A 77 -4.61 -2.31 -5.32
C GLY A 77 -5.30 -2.03 -6.64
N ILE A 78 -5.91 -3.05 -7.27
CA ILE A 78 -6.50 -2.88 -8.60
C ILE A 78 -7.62 -1.85 -8.61
N SER A 79 -8.43 -1.78 -7.55
CA SER A 79 -9.51 -0.80 -7.44
C SER A 79 -8.98 0.63 -7.40
N ILE A 80 -7.84 0.83 -6.74
CA ILE A 80 -7.19 2.14 -6.70
C ILE A 80 -6.69 2.52 -8.09
N PHE A 81 -6.08 1.56 -8.78
CA PHE A 81 -5.51 1.78 -10.11
C PHE A 81 -6.58 2.09 -11.15
N THR A 82 -7.65 1.28 -11.20
CA THR A 82 -8.71 1.44 -12.19
C THR A 82 -9.69 2.55 -11.86
N GLY A 83 -9.84 2.87 -10.59
CA GLY A 83 -10.83 3.84 -10.11
C GLY A 83 -12.16 3.20 -9.71
N VAL A 84 -12.40 1.94 -10.05
CA VAL A 84 -13.64 1.25 -9.69
C VAL A 84 -13.55 0.76 -8.26
N GLY A 85 -14.27 1.41 -7.34
CA GLY A 85 -14.20 1.10 -5.92
C GLY A 85 -13.01 1.74 -5.22
N ARG A 86 -12.36 2.72 -5.85
CA ARG A 86 -11.17 3.38 -5.30
C ARG A 86 -11.44 3.99 -3.93
N ASP A 87 -12.54 4.73 -3.82
CA ASP A 87 -12.85 5.44 -2.58
C ASP A 87 -13.06 4.46 -1.43
N LYS A 88 -13.76 3.37 -1.68
CA LYS A 88 -13.98 2.35 -0.65
C LYS A 88 -12.66 1.74 -0.18
N THR A 89 -11.77 1.40 -1.11
CA THR A 89 -10.48 0.82 -0.78
C THR A 89 -9.62 1.77 0.03
N LEU A 90 -9.62 3.05 -0.33
CA LEU A 90 -8.86 4.07 0.40
C LEU A 90 -9.47 4.32 1.78
N ASP A 91 -10.80 4.35 1.89
CA ASP A 91 -11.46 4.49 3.19
C ASP A 91 -11.15 3.29 4.10
N ASP A 92 -11.12 2.08 3.53
CA ASP A 92 -10.75 0.88 4.28
C ASP A 92 -9.31 0.99 4.80
N LEU A 93 -8.40 1.52 3.97
CA LEU A 93 -7.02 1.74 4.41
C LEU A 93 -6.97 2.69 5.60
N TYR A 94 -7.69 3.79 5.54
CA TYR A 94 -7.71 4.76 6.61
C TYR A 94 -8.27 4.15 7.90
N ASP A 95 -9.33 3.36 7.79
CA ASP A 95 -9.89 2.64 8.94
C ASP A 95 -8.87 1.71 9.57
N MET A 96 -8.12 0.97 8.74
CA MET A 96 -7.09 0.07 9.24
C MET A 96 -5.97 0.84 9.95
N ILE A 97 -5.58 1.99 9.41
CA ILE A 97 -4.55 2.83 10.03
C ILE A 97 -5.02 3.29 11.42
N GLN A 98 -6.27 3.69 11.54
CA GLN A 98 -6.81 4.15 12.82
C GLN A 98 -6.86 3.05 13.88
N LYS A 99 -6.94 1.81 13.45
CA LYS A 99 -6.97 0.66 14.36
C LYS A 99 -5.57 0.17 14.76
N LEU A 100 -4.52 0.69 14.13
CA LEU A 100 -3.16 0.32 14.50
C LEU A 100 -2.79 0.90 15.85
N GLU A 101 -1.98 0.15 16.58
CA GLU A 101 -1.41 0.59 17.86
C GLU A 101 0.10 0.78 17.71
N ASP A 102 0.66 1.69 18.46
CA ASP A 102 2.10 1.95 18.48
C ASP A 102 2.90 0.78 19.05
#